data_9e075ed74bb9448bea7b7ae04b5a2d53
#
_entry.id   9e075ed74bb9448bea7b7ae04b5a2d53
#
_cell.length_a   1.000
_cell.length_b   1.000
_cell.length_c   1.000
_cell.angle_alpha   90.00
_cell.angle_beta   90.00
_cell.angle_gamma   90.00
#
_symmetry.space_group_name_H-M   'P 1'
#
loop_
_entity.id
_entity.type
_entity.pdbx_description
1 polymer ?
#
loop_
_entity_poly.entity_id
_entity_poly.type
_entity_poly.pdbx_seq_one_letter_code
_entity_poly.pdbx_strand_id
1 'polypeptide(L)'
;MEQADYVGSTTGIMHYAIQSDAKEFIIGTENSICEHLQMQCPDKRFYPLSKDCVCHNMKATTLGDVLGCLQGTAGQEITVPPEIAEKAVRCIDRMMELSQ
;
A
#
# COMPACT_ATOMS: atom_id res chain seq x y z
N MET A 1 -7.38 -0.17 20.20
CA MET A 1 -6.09 -0.83 19.87
C MET A 1 -5.62 -1.81 20.94
N GLU A 2 -6.25 -1.88 22.09
CA GLU A 2 -5.93 -2.85 23.16
C GLU A 2 -6.21 -4.32 22.78
N GLN A 3 -6.91 -4.58 21.70
CA GLN A 3 -7.31 -5.94 21.25
C GLN A 3 -6.55 -6.43 20.00
N ALA A 4 -5.57 -5.67 19.52
CA ALA A 4 -4.78 -6.07 18.37
C ALA A 4 -3.45 -6.71 18.81
N ASP A 5 -3.12 -7.88 18.28
CA ASP A 5 -1.85 -8.56 18.56
C ASP A 5 -0.64 -7.81 17.96
N TYR A 6 -0.87 -7.11 16.84
CA TYR A 6 0.15 -6.30 16.18
C TYR A 6 -0.46 -5.04 15.56
N VAL A 7 0.25 -3.92 15.71
CA VAL A 7 -0.09 -2.63 15.09
C VAL A 7 1.17 -2.06 14.42
N GLY A 8 1.09 -1.72 13.15
CA GLY A 8 2.23 -1.20 12.41
C GLY A 8 1.88 -0.72 11.01
N SER A 9 2.91 -0.41 10.21
CA SER A 9 2.74 -0.10 8.80
C SER A 9 2.20 -1.32 8.02
N THR A 10 1.65 -1.09 6.83
CA THR A 10 1.20 -2.17 5.95
C THR A 10 2.29 -3.23 5.71
N THR A 11 3.52 -2.79 5.43
CA THR A 11 4.67 -3.69 5.28
C THR A 11 4.96 -4.45 6.58
N GLY A 12 4.88 -3.77 7.73
CA GLY A 12 5.08 -4.39 9.05
C GLY A 12 4.02 -5.46 9.33
N ILE A 13 2.74 -5.18 9.05
CA ILE A 13 1.63 -6.14 9.17
C ILE A 13 1.90 -7.38 8.29
N MET A 14 2.33 -7.17 7.05
CA MET A 14 2.64 -8.26 6.12
C MET A 14 3.80 -9.11 6.64
N HIS A 15 4.90 -8.51 7.06
CA HIS A 15 6.05 -9.23 7.62
C HIS A 15 5.67 -10.03 8.88
N TYR A 16 4.90 -9.41 9.79
CA TYR A 16 4.42 -10.09 10.99
C TYR A 16 3.58 -11.33 10.62
N ALA A 17 2.64 -11.19 9.70
CA ALA A 17 1.77 -12.28 9.27
C ALA A 17 2.53 -13.41 8.56
N ILE A 18 3.56 -13.08 7.77
CA ILE A 18 4.40 -14.06 7.07
C ILE A 18 5.26 -14.84 8.06
N GLN A 19 5.89 -14.15 9.02
CA GLN A 19 6.85 -14.76 9.97
C GLN A 19 6.18 -15.49 11.13
N SER A 20 4.94 -15.14 11.48
CA SER A 20 4.23 -15.76 12.59
C SER A 20 3.89 -17.23 12.31
N ASP A 21 3.89 -18.06 13.35
CA ASP A 21 3.44 -19.46 13.29
C ASP A 21 1.91 -19.61 13.25
N ALA A 22 1.17 -18.55 13.52
CA ALA A 22 -0.29 -18.53 13.46
C ALA A 22 -0.78 -18.86 12.03
N LYS A 23 -1.91 -19.54 11.96
CA LYS A 23 -2.50 -19.98 10.68
C LYS A 23 -3.66 -19.12 10.23
N GLU A 24 -4.22 -18.31 11.09
CA GLU A 24 -5.37 -17.47 10.81
C GLU A 24 -5.12 -16.04 11.32
N PHE A 25 -5.49 -15.07 10.51
CA PHE A 25 -5.29 -13.65 10.80
C PHE A 25 -6.54 -12.84 10.45
N ILE A 26 -6.90 -11.91 11.30
CA ILE A 26 -7.85 -10.84 10.99
C ILE A 26 -7.04 -9.58 10.68
N ILE A 27 -7.19 -9.06 9.47
CA ILE A 27 -6.40 -7.92 8.97
C ILE A 27 -7.26 -6.66 9.00
N GLY A 28 -6.87 -5.68 9.81
CA GLY A 28 -7.57 -4.41 10.01
C GLY A 28 -7.05 -3.27 9.14
N THR A 29 -6.83 -3.52 7.85
CA THR A 29 -6.41 -2.51 6.87
C THR A 29 -7.19 -2.68 5.57
N GLU A 30 -6.74 -2.06 4.48
CA GLU A 30 -7.37 -2.17 3.17
C GLU A 30 -7.39 -3.63 2.68
N ASN A 31 -8.52 -4.08 2.13
CA ASN A 31 -8.83 -5.49 1.89
C ASN A 31 -7.89 -6.20 0.91
N SER A 32 -7.29 -5.49 -0.06
CA SER A 32 -6.37 -6.10 -1.01
C SER A 32 -5.11 -6.69 -0.35
N ILE A 33 -4.79 -6.27 0.88
CA ILE A 33 -3.69 -6.86 1.66
C ILE A 33 -3.98 -8.31 2.02
N CYS A 34 -5.25 -8.66 2.31
CA CYS A 34 -5.63 -10.05 2.56
C CYS A 34 -5.42 -10.93 1.32
N GLU A 35 -5.79 -10.42 0.14
CA GLU A 35 -5.59 -11.13 -1.13
C GLU A 35 -4.09 -11.34 -1.41
N HIS A 36 -3.29 -10.28 -1.21
CA HIS A 36 -1.85 -10.35 -1.40
C HIS A 36 -1.18 -11.36 -0.44
N LEU A 37 -1.54 -11.32 0.84
CA LEU A 37 -1.04 -12.28 1.84
C LEU A 37 -1.50 -13.71 1.54
N GLN A 38 -2.72 -13.92 1.05
CA GLN A 38 -3.22 -15.23 0.68
C GLN A 38 -2.44 -15.85 -0.48
N MET A 39 -1.99 -15.02 -1.43
CA MET A 39 -1.13 -15.46 -2.54
C MET A 39 0.28 -15.83 -2.06
N GLN A 40 0.84 -15.09 -1.10
CA GLN A 40 2.18 -15.35 -0.57
C GLN A 40 2.23 -16.50 0.43
N CYS A 41 1.16 -16.72 1.19
CA CYS A 41 1.07 -17.73 2.23
C CYS A 41 -0.18 -18.59 2.04
N PRO A 42 -0.18 -19.51 1.06
CA PRO A 42 -1.36 -20.34 0.76
C PRO A 42 -1.74 -21.31 1.87
N ASP A 43 -0.83 -21.58 2.81
CA ASP A 43 -1.02 -22.41 3.98
C ASP A 43 -1.67 -21.71 5.18
N LYS A 44 -1.90 -20.38 5.05
CA LYS A 44 -2.55 -19.52 6.05
C LYS A 44 -3.88 -18.98 5.56
N ARG A 45 -4.68 -18.42 6.46
CA ARG A 45 -5.98 -17.80 6.16
C ARG A 45 -5.99 -16.35 6.64
N PHE A 46 -6.45 -15.46 5.76
CA PHE A 46 -6.52 -14.03 6.02
C PHE A 46 -7.94 -13.53 5.84
N TYR A 47 -8.48 -12.93 6.88
CA TYR A 47 -9.83 -12.39 6.93
C TYR A 47 -9.77 -10.87 7.05
N PRO A 48 -10.45 -10.12 6.19
CA PRO A 48 -10.57 -8.69 6.40
C PRO A 48 -11.43 -8.40 7.64
N LEU A 49 -11.04 -7.42 8.44
CA LEU A 49 -11.81 -6.99 9.61
C LEU A 49 -13.22 -6.54 9.22
N SER A 50 -13.37 -5.89 8.07
CA SER A 50 -14.65 -5.52 7.45
C SER A 50 -14.54 -5.57 5.94
N LYS A 51 -15.61 -6.00 5.27
CA LYS A 51 -15.74 -5.90 3.81
C LYS A 51 -15.72 -4.46 3.30
N ASP A 52 -15.98 -3.49 4.18
CA ASP A 52 -16.03 -2.07 3.85
C ASP A 52 -14.66 -1.37 3.99
N CYS A 53 -13.61 -2.09 4.42
CA CYS A 53 -12.23 -1.59 4.45
C CYS A 53 -11.64 -1.48 3.03
N VAL A 54 -12.26 -0.64 2.19
CA VAL A 54 -11.85 -0.39 0.81
C VAL A 54 -11.40 1.06 0.66
N CYS A 55 -10.18 1.26 0.16
CA CYS A 55 -9.71 2.59 -0.20
C CYS A 55 -10.10 2.92 -1.64
N HIS A 56 -11.12 3.76 -1.82
CA HIS A 56 -11.59 4.17 -3.15
C HIS A 56 -10.48 4.83 -3.98
N ASN A 57 -9.62 5.62 -3.36
CA ASN A 57 -8.50 6.28 -4.05
C ASN A 57 -7.48 5.28 -4.59
N MET A 58 -7.18 4.21 -3.84
CA MET A 58 -6.30 3.13 -4.33
C MET A 58 -6.91 2.32 -5.47
N LYS A 59 -8.25 2.28 -5.57
CA LYS A 59 -8.98 1.57 -6.63
C LYS A 59 -9.33 2.47 -7.83
N ALA A 60 -9.02 3.78 -7.76
CA ALA A 60 -9.38 4.73 -8.82
C ALA A 60 -8.56 4.53 -10.10
N THR A 61 -7.28 4.16 -9.98
CA THR A 61 -6.40 3.91 -11.13
C THR A 61 -6.41 2.43 -11.48
N THR A 62 -6.72 2.11 -12.72
CA THR A 62 -6.74 0.75 -13.26
C THR A 62 -5.47 0.41 -14.03
N LEU A 63 -5.24 -0.88 -14.31
CA LEU A 63 -4.14 -1.30 -15.20
C LEU A 63 -4.29 -0.74 -16.61
N GLY A 64 -5.55 -0.53 -17.08
CA GLY A 64 -5.82 0.13 -18.35
C GLY A 64 -5.35 1.57 -18.37
N ASP A 65 -5.56 2.32 -17.28
CA ASP A 65 -5.09 3.70 -17.13
C ASP A 65 -3.56 3.77 -17.16
N VAL A 66 -2.90 2.86 -16.45
CA VAL A 66 -1.42 2.76 -16.44
C VAL A 66 -0.89 2.46 -17.84
N LEU A 67 -1.48 1.48 -18.54
CA LEU A 67 -1.10 1.14 -19.92
C LEU A 67 -1.30 2.33 -20.86
N GLY A 68 -2.46 3.00 -20.79
CA GLY A 68 -2.76 4.18 -21.60
C GLY A 68 -1.77 5.32 -21.35
N CYS A 69 -1.41 5.58 -20.10
CA CYS A 69 -0.38 6.56 -19.75
C CYS A 69 0.99 6.21 -20.36
N LEU A 70 1.42 4.96 -20.25
CA LEU A 70 2.70 4.51 -20.81
C LEU A 70 2.74 4.59 -22.34
N GLN A 71 1.60 4.40 -22.99
CA GLN A 71 1.46 4.51 -24.45
C GLN A 71 1.23 5.96 -24.92
N GLY A 72 1.05 6.92 -24.01
CA GLY A 72 0.74 8.30 -24.33
C GLY A 72 -0.68 8.51 -24.93
N THR A 73 -1.60 7.53 -24.70
CA THR A 73 -2.97 7.56 -25.23
C THR A 73 -4.00 7.99 -24.17
N ALA A 74 -3.62 8.03 -22.90
CA ALA A 74 -4.47 8.45 -21.78
C ALA A 74 -3.62 9.14 -20.72
N GLY A 75 -4.32 9.74 -19.74
CA GLY A 75 -3.71 10.50 -18.67
C GLY A 75 -3.69 12.00 -18.93
N GLN A 76 -3.36 12.75 -17.91
CA GLN A 76 -3.17 14.20 -17.97
C GLN A 76 -1.73 14.52 -17.56
N GLU A 77 -1.06 15.32 -18.35
CA GLU A 77 0.25 15.84 -17.97
C GLU A 77 0.12 16.74 -16.73
N ILE A 78 0.85 16.39 -15.69
CA ILE A 78 0.90 17.16 -14.44
C ILE A 78 2.22 17.91 -14.39
N THR A 79 2.14 19.23 -14.31
CA THR A 79 3.29 20.11 -14.14
C THR A 79 3.27 20.72 -12.74
N VAL A 80 4.43 20.76 -12.10
CA VAL A 80 4.61 21.42 -10.80
C VAL A 80 5.42 22.70 -11.04
N PRO A 81 4.99 23.87 -10.54
CA PRO A 81 5.77 25.11 -10.65
C PRO A 81 7.20 24.89 -10.16
N PRO A 82 8.24 25.39 -10.88
CA PRO A 82 9.65 25.12 -10.56
C PRO A 82 10.03 25.48 -9.12
N GLU A 83 9.53 26.59 -8.60
CA GLU A 83 9.79 27.04 -7.24
C GLU A 83 9.21 26.11 -6.15
N ILE A 84 8.15 25.38 -6.46
CA ILE A 84 7.57 24.36 -5.57
C ILE A 84 8.35 23.05 -5.72
N ALA A 85 8.64 22.64 -6.96
CA ALA A 85 9.38 21.42 -7.25
C ALA A 85 10.76 21.44 -6.58
N GLU A 86 11.52 22.55 -6.69
CA GLU A 86 12.84 22.70 -6.06
C GLU A 86 12.79 22.52 -4.54
N LYS A 87 11.78 23.10 -3.88
CA LYS A 87 11.60 22.95 -2.43
C LYS A 87 11.19 21.54 -2.03
N ALA A 88 10.32 20.90 -2.82
CA ALA A 88 9.85 19.53 -2.57
C ALA A 88 11.00 18.52 -2.71
N VAL A 89 11.85 18.66 -3.72
CA VAL A 89 13.02 17.79 -3.92
C VAL A 89 13.93 17.80 -2.69
N ARG A 90 14.22 18.97 -2.10
CA ARG A 90 15.03 19.06 -0.88
C ARG A 90 14.46 18.24 0.30
N CYS A 91 13.13 18.22 0.44
CA CYS A 91 12.48 17.41 1.48
C CYS A 91 12.63 15.91 1.20
N ILE A 92 12.50 15.49 -0.06
CA ILE A 92 12.69 14.11 -0.49
C ILE A 92 14.15 13.68 -0.28
N ASP A 93 15.11 14.48 -0.71
CA ASP A 93 16.54 14.20 -0.53
C ASP A 93 16.86 14.01 0.95
N ARG A 94 16.35 14.91 1.80
CA ARG A 94 16.55 14.80 3.25
C ARG A 94 15.92 13.56 3.86
N MET A 95 14.73 13.18 3.38
CA MET A 95 14.09 11.92 3.79
C MET A 95 14.95 10.72 3.41
N MET A 96 15.51 10.67 2.20
CA MET A 96 16.39 9.59 1.74
C MET A 96 17.68 9.50 2.55
N GLU A 97 18.30 10.63 2.90
CA GLU A 97 19.48 10.66 3.77
C GLU A 97 19.22 10.08 5.16
N LEU A 98 18.03 10.35 5.74
CA LEU A 98 17.66 9.90 7.08
C LEU A 98 17.14 8.46 7.12
N SER A 99 16.88 7.85 5.98
CA SER A 99 16.33 6.49 5.85
C SER A 99 17.40 5.41 5.62
N GLN A 100 18.68 5.80 5.62
CA GLN A 100 19.83 4.88 5.44
C GLN A 100 20.29 4.27 6.75
#